data_44b42bf7628852a50d97561c0f7dde11
#
_entry.id   44b42bf7628852a50d97561c0f7dde11
#
_cell.length_a   1.000
_cell.length_b   1.000
_cell.length_c   1.000
_cell.angle_alpha   90.00
_cell.angle_beta   90.00
_cell.angle_gamma   90.00
#
_symmetry.space_group_name_H-M   'P 1'
#
loop_
_entity.id
_entity.type
_entity.pdbx_description
1 polymer ?
#
loop_
_entity_poly.entity_id
_entity_poly.type
_entity_poly.pdbx_seq_one_letter_code
_entity_poly.pdbx_strand_id
1 'polypeptide(L)' 'DLQVGMLLPGIVTNITNFGAFVDVGVHQDGLVHISQLADRYVKDPNDVVKLHQHVVVRVTEVDCKRQRISLSMKE' A
#
# COMPACT_ATOMS: atom_id res chain seq x y z
N ASP A 1 -10.92 9.75 10.23
CA ASP A 1 -11.46 8.90 9.18
C ASP A 1 -10.61 8.97 7.92
N LEU A 2 -10.44 7.83 7.25
CA LEU A 2 -9.66 7.76 6.04
C LEU A 2 -10.41 8.32 4.84
N GLN A 3 -9.70 9.07 4.01
CA GLN A 3 -10.27 9.66 2.81
C GLN A 3 -9.33 9.42 1.63
N VAL A 4 -9.91 9.29 0.45
CA VAL A 4 -9.15 9.15 -0.79
C VAL A 4 -8.27 10.39 -1.00
N GLY A 5 -7.01 10.15 -1.37
CA GLY A 5 -6.04 11.22 -1.56
C GLY A 5 -5.20 11.55 -0.34
N MET A 6 -5.53 10.97 0.81
CA MET A 6 -4.82 11.20 2.05
C MET A 6 -3.46 10.49 2.05
N LEU A 7 -2.43 11.18 2.52
CA LEU A 7 -1.10 10.58 2.66
C LEU A 7 -0.93 10.06 4.08
N LEU A 8 -0.44 8.82 4.20
CA LEU A 8 -0.27 8.16 5.48
C LEU A 8 1.10 7.50 5.57
N PRO A 9 1.75 7.60 6.73
CA PRO A 9 2.94 6.78 6.96
C PRO A 9 2.53 5.35 7.26
N GLY A 10 3.32 4.40 6.79
CA GLY A 10 3.02 3.00 7.02
C GLY A 10 4.28 2.15 7.05
N ILE A 11 4.10 0.89 7.39
CA ILE A 11 5.18 -0.10 7.45
C ILE A 11 4.75 -1.29 6.60
N VAL A 12 5.65 -1.74 5.74
CA VAL A 12 5.40 -2.93 4.92
C VAL A 12 5.39 -4.16 5.82
N THR A 13 4.24 -4.84 5.90
CA THR A 13 4.08 -6.00 6.77
C THR A 13 4.16 -7.32 6.03
N ASN A 14 3.87 -7.31 4.72
CA ASN A 14 3.95 -8.51 3.91
C ASN A 14 4.11 -8.12 2.44
N ILE A 15 4.78 -8.98 1.69
CA ILE A 15 5.01 -8.77 0.25
C ILE A 15 4.53 -10.02 -0.48
N THR A 16 3.68 -9.82 -1.49
CA THR A 16 3.12 -10.90 -2.29
C THR A 16 3.45 -10.69 -3.77
N ASN A 17 3.08 -11.64 -4.63
CA ASN A 17 3.32 -11.54 -6.07
C ASN A 17 2.53 -10.41 -6.73
N PHE A 18 1.44 -9.97 -6.11
CA PHE A 18 0.57 -8.94 -6.68
C PHE A 18 0.70 -7.58 -6.01
N GLY A 19 1.55 -7.46 -4.99
CA GLY A 19 1.76 -6.19 -4.33
C GLY A 19 2.30 -6.35 -2.92
N ALA A 20 2.11 -5.33 -2.11
CA ALA A 20 2.59 -5.31 -0.74
C ALA A 20 1.50 -4.87 0.22
N PHE A 21 1.46 -5.48 1.39
CA PHE A 21 0.56 -5.06 2.46
C PHE A 21 1.29 -4.06 3.35
N VAL A 22 0.61 -2.97 3.66
CA VAL A 22 1.17 -1.88 4.45
C VAL A 22 0.24 -1.60 5.63
N ASP A 23 0.80 -1.57 6.82
CA ASP A 23 0.07 -1.20 8.04
C ASP A 23 0.19 0.31 8.24
N VAL A 24 -0.93 1.00 8.16
CA VAL A 24 -0.99 2.46 8.34
C VAL A 24 -1.57 2.85 9.69
N GLY A 25 -1.66 1.90 10.62
CA GLY A 25 -2.14 2.18 11.97
C GLY A 25 -3.63 2.14 12.14
N VAL A 26 -4.36 1.57 11.18
CA VAL A 26 -5.80 1.39 11.25
C VAL A 26 -6.14 -0.11 11.25
N HIS A 27 -7.38 -0.44 11.59
CA HIS A 27 -7.81 -1.84 11.64
C HIS A 27 -8.04 -2.48 10.27
N GLN A 28 -7.90 -1.71 9.22
CA GLN A 28 -8.13 -2.18 7.85
C GLN A 28 -6.80 -2.55 7.20
N ASP A 29 -6.84 -3.59 6.36
CA ASP A 29 -5.66 -4.00 5.61
C ASP A 29 -5.40 -3.02 4.48
N GLY A 30 -4.17 -2.48 4.42
CA GLY A 30 -3.75 -1.62 3.34
C GLY A 30 -2.97 -2.40 2.30
N LEU A 31 -3.40 -2.35 1.05
CA LEU A 31 -2.74 -3.04 -0.05
C LEU A 31 -2.25 -2.04 -1.09
N VAL A 32 -0.97 -2.14 -1.42
CA VAL A 32 -0.39 -1.42 -2.56
C VAL A 32 -0.23 -2.43 -3.68
N HIS A 33 -1.08 -2.31 -4.72
CA HIS A 33 -1.00 -3.20 -5.87
C HIS A 33 0.34 -3.01 -6.57
N ILE A 34 0.83 -4.06 -7.23
CA ILE A 34 2.14 -4.03 -7.89
C ILE A 34 2.23 -2.89 -8.91
N SER A 35 1.13 -2.54 -9.57
CA SER A 35 1.09 -1.42 -10.51
C SER A 35 1.20 -0.07 -9.81
N GLN A 36 0.98 -0.02 -8.50
CA GLN A 36 1.01 1.21 -7.70
C GLN A 36 2.27 1.34 -6.85
N LEU A 37 3.19 0.39 -6.95
CA LEU A 37 4.44 0.42 -6.19
C LEU A 37 5.43 1.43 -6.75
N ALA A 38 5.43 1.63 -8.07
CA ALA A 38 6.32 2.57 -8.73
C ALA A 38 5.73 3.01 -10.06
N ASP A 39 6.27 4.08 -10.65
CA ASP A 39 5.85 4.62 -11.94
C ASP A 39 6.41 3.82 -13.13
N ARG A 40 6.93 2.64 -12.86
CA ARG A 40 7.54 1.78 -13.87
C ARG A 40 7.00 0.37 -13.71
N TYR A 41 7.25 -0.46 -14.71
CA TYR A 41 6.92 -1.88 -14.61
C TYR A 41 7.72 -2.51 -13.47
N VAL A 42 7.00 -3.15 -12.56
CA VAL A 42 7.59 -3.85 -11.42
C VAL A 42 7.34 -5.33 -11.61
N LYS A 43 8.41 -6.08 -11.86
CA LYS A 43 8.34 -7.52 -12.05
C LYS A 43 8.21 -8.24 -10.71
N ASP A 44 8.92 -7.77 -9.71
CA ASP A 44 8.95 -8.36 -8.38
C ASP A 44 8.81 -7.25 -7.34
N PRO A 45 7.76 -7.28 -6.50
CA PRO A 45 7.60 -6.25 -5.46
C PRO A 45 8.80 -6.11 -4.54
N ASN A 46 9.57 -7.18 -4.33
CA ASN A 46 10.77 -7.13 -3.50
C ASN A 46 11.86 -6.23 -4.07
N ASP A 47 11.79 -5.89 -5.36
CA ASP A 47 12.74 -4.96 -5.98
C ASP A 47 12.45 -3.51 -5.61
N VAL A 48 11.26 -3.23 -5.11
CA VAL A 48 10.82 -1.86 -4.80
C VAL A 48 10.72 -1.64 -3.30
N VAL A 49 10.18 -2.62 -2.57
CA VAL A 49 9.95 -2.51 -1.13
C VAL A 49 10.51 -3.73 -0.42
N LYS A 50 10.80 -3.55 0.86
CA LYS A 50 11.28 -4.62 1.71
C LYS A 50 10.38 -4.75 2.92
N LEU A 51 10.35 -5.95 3.50
CA LEU A 51 9.58 -6.22 4.71
C LEU A 51 10.02 -5.27 5.82
N HIS A 52 9.06 -4.73 6.53
CA HIS A 52 9.25 -3.79 7.64
C HIS A 52 9.84 -2.43 7.21
N GLN A 53 9.82 -2.14 5.92
CA GLN A 53 10.26 -0.83 5.42
C GLN A 53 9.22 0.23 5.77
N HIS A 54 9.69 1.40 6.22
CA HIS A 54 8.82 2.55 6.44
C HIS A 54 8.55 3.24 5.11
N VAL A 55 7.28 3.45 4.80
CA VAL A 55 6.86 4.06 3.54
C VAL A 55 5.77 5.08 3.79
N VAL A 56 5.59 5.99 2.83
CA VAL A 56 4.46 6.90 2.81
C VAL A 56 3.59 6.52 1.64
N VAL A 57 2.31 6.30 1.90
CA VAL A 57 1.36 5.84 0.90
C VAL A 57 0.17 6.80 0.80
N ARG A 58 -0.45 6.82 -0.38
CA ARG A 58 -1.65 7.61 -0.62
C ARG A 58 -2.85 6.67 -0.72
N VAL A 59 -3.94 7.06 -0.05
CA VAL A 59 -5.18 6.29 -0.12
C VAL A 59 -5.84 6.52 -1.48
N THR A 60 -6.04 5.46 -2.24
CA THR A 60 -6.69 5.54 -3.55
C THR A 60 -8.13 5.06 -3.50
N GLU A 61 -8.44 4.13 -2.58
CA GLU A 61 -9.78 3.62 -2.44
C GLU A 61 -9.98 3.09 -1.03
N VAL A 62 -11.18 3.29 -0.47
CA VAL A 62 -11.55 2.75 0.83
C VAL A 62 -12.78 1.85 0.63
N ASP A 63 -12.64 0.57 0.99
CA ASP A 63 -13.72 -0.41 0.92
C ASP A 63 -14.15 -0.75 2.35
N CYS A 64 -15.21 -0.11 2.80
CA CYS A 64 -15.72 -0.30 4.16
C CYS A 64 -16.34 -1.67 4.39
N LYS A 65 -16.90 -2.27 3.34
CA LYS A 65 -17.55 -3.58 3.45
C LYS A 65 -16.54 -4.69 3.69
N ARG A 66 -15.38 -4.61 3.03
CA ARG A 66 -14.32 -5.60 3.14
C ARG A 66 -13.26 -5.20 4.15
N GLN A 67 -13.38 -4.00 4.72
CA GLN A 67 -12.39 -3.43 5.63
C GLN A 67 -11.01 -3.41 4.99
N ARG A 68 -10.95 -2.98 3.73
CA ARG A 68 -9.70 -2.90 2.96
C ARG A 68 -9.49 -1.51 2.43
N ILE A 69 -8.24 -1.15 2.32
CA ILE A 69 -7.82 0.14 1.78
C ILE A 69 -6.86 -0.12 0.64
N SER A 70 -7.11 0.49 -0.51
CA SER A 70 -6.17 0.46 -1.61
C SER A 70 -5.24 1.66 -1.50
N LEU A 71 -3.96 1.40 -1.62
CA LEU A 71 -2.93 2.40 -1.41
C LEU A 71 -2.03 2.51 -2.64
N SER A 72 -1.36 3.65 -2.78
CA SER A 72 -0.44 3.88 -3.88
C SER A 72 0.85 4.49 -3.35
N MET A 73 1.98 4.02 -3.85
CA MET A 73 3.28 4.62 -3.64
C MET A 73 3.73 5.44 -4.84
N LYS A 74 2.94 5.47 -5.89
CA LYS A 74 3.18 6.33 -7.06
C LYS A 74 2.97 7.79 -6.70
N GLU A 75 3.81 8.63 -7.21
CA GLU A 75 3.64 10.07 -7.08
C GLU A 75 2.80 10.66 -8.22
#